data_f119b5fbae194d93259f9bca70cfa688
#
_entry.id   f119b5fbae194d93259f9bca70cfa688
#
_cell.length_a   1.000
_cell.length_b   1.000
_cell.length_c   1.000
_cell.angle_alpha   90.00
_cell.angle_beta   90.00
_cell.angle_gamma   90.00
#
_symmetry.space_group_name_H-M   'P 1'
#
loop_
_entity.id
_entity.type
_entity.pdbx_description
1 polymer ?
#
loop_
_entity_poly.entity_id
_entity_poly.type
_entity_poly.pdbx_seq_one_letter_code
_entity_poly.pdbx_strand_id
1 'polypeptide(L)'
;DLFKNLLLEDTNIVHKTVDGPLETYRGTMSELRFNTETKIMNYVDATAESISAITPYNLLAYSFDFVNKHGGFTEDDYRFSSMNLQKHVVEYQLYLQGFPVFNSTELTRISTTWGEDGIYRYRRPYYLLYFDLENEVTAKELDSGVNMVHYIERHTELDLAKIDDIVIGYDLIQNPNSRLFRLEPSWFVITGNTSKRLPTEWVGGDEYGLE
;
A
#
# COMPACT_ATOMS: atom_id res chain seq x y z
N ASP A 1 -12.18 5.10 -16.71
CA ASP A 1 -12.26 6.42 -17.38
C ASP A 1 -11.96 7.60 -16.44
N LEU A 2 -12.32 7.57 -15.15
CA LEU A 2 -12.11 8.67 -14.21
C LEU A 2 -10.63 9.14 -14.19
N PHE A 3 -9.69 8.27 -13.88
CA PHE A 3 -8.26 8.63 -13.79
C PHE A 3 -7.68 9.12 -15.11
N LYS A 4 -8.13 8.59 -16.23
CA LYS A 4 -7.72 9.05 -17.55
C LYS A 4 -8.07 10.53 -17.76
N ASN A 5 -9.29 10.91 -17.40
CA ASN A 5 -9.73 12.30 -17.54
C ASN A 5 -9.10 13.25 -16.52
N LEU A 6 -8.66 12.74 -15.37
CA LEU A 6 -8.04 13.55 -14.31
C LEU A 6 -6.53 13.74 -14.50
N LEU A 7 -5.85 12.78 -15.12
CA LEU A 7 -4.38 12.73 -15.16
C LEU A 7 -3.80 13.02 -16.56
N LEU A 8 -4.58 12.88 -17.63
CA LEU A 8 -4.11 13.14 -18.98
C LEU A 8 -4.74 14.43 -19.48
N GLU A 9 -3.91 15.44 -19.79
CA GLU A 9 -4.34 16.80 -20.14
C GLU A 9 -5.18 16.87 -21.42
N ASP A 10 -4.85 16.04 -22.43
CA ASP A 10 -5.63 15.99 -23.66
C ASP A 10 -5.96 14.54 -24.04
N THR A 11 -7.16 14.10 -23.68
CA THR A 11 -7.64 12.74 -23.96
C THR A 11 -7.82 12.44 -25.46
N ASN A 12 -7.81 13.46 -26.33
CA ASN A 12 -7.98 13.26 -27.77
C ASN A 12 -6.67 12.83 -28.48
N ILE A 13 -5.50 13.05 -27.82
CA ILE A 13 -4.18 12.70 -28.35
C ILE A 13 -3.62 11.44 -27.68
N VAL A 14 -4.42 10.78 -26.86
CA VAL A 14 -3.97 9.62 -26.08
C VAL A 14 -3.97 8.35 -26.92
N HIS A 15 -2.79 7.73 -27.04
CA HIS A 15 -2.65 6.41 -27.64
C HIS A 15 -2.90 5.30 -26.60
N LYS A 16 -3.93 4.48 -26.84
CA LYS A 16 -4.19 3.29 -26.01
C LYS A 16 -3.50 2.07 -26.62
N THR A 17 -2.74 1.35 -25.79
CA THR A 17 -2.24 0.00 -26.09
C THR A 17 -2.68 -0.98 -25.00
N VAL A 18 -2.91 -2.25 -25.41
CA VAL A 18 -3.26 -3.34 -24.49
C VAL A 18 -2.29 -4.49 -24.76
N ASP A 19 -1.61 -4.91 -23.71
CA ASP A 19 -0.68 -6.06 -23.76
C ASP A 19 -0.97 -6.96 -22.55
N GLY A 20 -1.65 -8.07 -22.80
CA GLY A 20 -2.14 -8.95 -21.74
C GLY A 20 -2.98 -8.18 -20.72
N PRO A 21 -2.60 -8.24 -19.41
CA PRO A 21 -3.31 -7.52 -18.36
C PRO A 21 -2.99 -6.03 -18.28
N LEU A 22 -2.06 -5.53 -19.10
CA LEU A 22 -1.57 -4.16 -19.03
C LEU A 22 -2.27 -3.28 -20.07
N GLU A 23 -3.06 -2.31 -19.61
CA GLU A 23 -3.59 -1.22 -20.41
C GLU A 23 -2.74 0.03 -20.22
N THR A 24 -2.18 0.57 -21.31
CA THR A 24 -1.33 1.76 -21.29
C THR A 24 -1.96 2.87 -22.12
N TYR A 25 -2.03 4.06 -21.54
CA TYR A 25 -2.47 5.29 -22.20
C TYR A 25 -1.31 6.27 -22.21
N ARG A 26 -0.89 6.72 -23.38
CA ARG A 26 0.24 7.63 -23.56
C ARG A 26 -0.24 8.96 -24.11
N GLY A 27 0.03 10.02 -23.34
CA GLY A 27 0.03 11.40 -23.80
C GLY A 27 1.39 11.80 -24.41
N THR A 28 1.61 13.10 -24.57
CA THR A 28 2.87 13.62 -25.13
C THR A 28 4.07 13.36 -24.19
N MET A 29 3.94 13.66 -22.92
CA MET A 29 4.99 13.54 -21.90
C MET A 29 4.53 12.71 -20.68
N SER A 30 3.32 12.22 -20.70
CA SER A 30 2.73 11.46 -19.60
C SER A 30 2.28 10.07 -20.03
N GLU A 31 2.31 9.14 -19.09
CA GLU A 31 1.86 7.77 -19.29
C GLU A 31 1.04 7.30 -18.11
N LEU A 32 -0.11 6.71 -18.40
CA LEU A 32 -1.00 6.11 -17.41
C LEU A 32 -1.15 4.61 -17.72
N ARG A 33 -0.81 3.76 -16.77
CA ARG A 33 -0.90 2.30 -16.89
C ARG A 33 -1.86 1.74 -15.86
N PHE A 34 -2.71 0.83 -16.31
CA PHE A 34 -3.55 -0.01 -15.46
C PHE A 34 -3.15 -1.46 -15.64
N ASN A 35 -2.82 -2.12 -14.56
CA ASN A 35 -2.67 -3.58 -14.57
C ASN A 35 -3.98 -4.19 -14.07
N THR A 36 -4.73 -4.85 -14.97
CA THR A 36 -6.06 -5.40 -14.68
C THR A 36 -6.01 -6.65 -13.81
N GLU A 37 -4.86 -7.29 -13.70
CA GLU A 37 -4.62 -8.44 -12.83
C GLU A 37 -4.25 -7.99 -11.41
N THR A 38 -3.21 -7.17 -11.28
CA THR A 38 -2.74 -6.66 -9.97
C THR A 38 -3.59 -5.52 -9.42
N LYS A 39 -4.53 -4.96 -10.21
CA LYS A 39 -5.39 -3.85 -9.82
C LYS A 39 -4.64 -2.58 -9.39
N ILE A 40 -3.47 -2.35 -9.94
CA ILE A 40 -2.65 -1.18 -9.65
C ILE A 40 -2.65 -0.25 -10.87
N MET A 41 -2.85 1.04 -10.59
CA MET A 41 -2.65 2.14 -11.50
C MET A 41 -1.30 2.78 -11.24
N ASN A 42 -0.56 3.09 -12.33
CA ASN A 42 0.65 3.89 -12.30
C ASN A 42 0.53 5.03 -13.31
N TYR A 43 0.77 6.24 -12.84
CA TYR A 43 0.91 7.44 -13.67
C TYR A 43 2.33 7.97 -13.57
N VAL A 44 2.88 8.42 -14.68
CA VAL A 44 4.20 9.08 -14.76
C VAL A 44 4.07 10.30 -15.65
N ASP A 45 4.61 11.43 -15.19
CA ASP A 45 4.77 12.65 -15.96
C ASP A 45 6.27 12.97 -16.09
N ALA A 46 6.81 12.81 -17.29
CA ALA A 46 8.24 13.02 -17.56
C ALA A 46 8.64 14.50 -17.50
N THR A 47 7.70 15.45 -17.56
CA THR A 47 8.02 16.87 -17.41
C THR A 47 8.47 17.23 -16.00
N ALA A 48 8.05 16.46 -15.00
CA ALA A 48 8.35 16.67 -13.58
C ALA A 48 9.52 15.81 -13.08
N GLU A 49 10.38 15.28 -13.96
CA GLU A 49 11.45 14.36 -13.56
C GLU A 49 12.58 15.03 -12.75
N SER A 50 12.79 16.35 -12.93
CA SER A 50 13.82 17.08 -12.20
C SER A 50 13.49 17.22 -10.71
N ILE A 51 14.51 17.19 -9.85
CA ILE A 51 14.37 17.27 -8.40
C ILE A 51 14.92 18.61 -7.92
N SER A 52 14.07 19.46 -7.34
CA SER A 52 14.46 20.65 -6.57
C SER A 52 14.21 20.44 -5.09
N ALA A 53 14.82 21.29 -4.26
CA ALA A 53 14.61 21.22 -2.82
C ALA A 53 13.16 21.56 -2.46
N ILE A 54 12.46 20.61 -1.84
CA ILE A 54 11.11 20.77 -1.31
C ILE A 54 11.12 20.60 0.21
N THR A 55 10.37 21.43 0.92
CA THR A 55 10.26 21.27 2.38
C THR A 55 9.34 20.10 2.73
N PRO A 56 9.55 19.45 3.90
CA PRO A 56 8.70 18.33 4.34
C PRO A 56 7.21 18.71 4.37
N TYR A 57 6.90 19.90 4.84
CA TYR A 57 5.54 20.42 4.91
C TYR A 57 4.90 20.52 3.51
N ASN A 58 5.61 21.14 2.56
CA ASN A 58 5.10 21.30 1.20
C ASN A 58 4.95 19.96 0.50
N LEU A 59 5.92 19.05 0.67
CA LEU A 59 5.84 17.71 0.08
C LEU A 59 4.60 16.96 0.55
N LEU A 60 4.32 16.99 1.86
CA LEU A 60 3.13 16.35 2.42
C LEU A 60 1.84 17.04 1.96
N ALA A 61 1.80 18.38 2.01
CA ALA A 61 0.62 19.15 1.62
C ALA A 61 0.28 18.95 0.13
N TYR A 62 1.27 19.03 -0.76
CA TYR A 62 1.07 18.80 -2.20
C TYR A 62 0.63 17.38 -2.50
N SER A 63 1.25 16.40 -1.83
CA SER A 63 0.86 14.99 -1.97
C SER A 63 -0.59 14.77 -1.55
N PHE A 64 -0.99 15.27 -0.39
CA PHE A 64 -2.34 15.14 0.12
C PHE A 64 -3.38 15.79 -0.80
N ASP A 65 -3.11 17.03 -1.24
CA ASP A 65 -3.99 17.78 -2.13
C ASP A 65 -4.11 17.09 -3.51
N PHE A 66 -3.00 16.60 -4.04
CA PHE A 66 -2.99 15.85 -5.31
C PHE A 66 -3.84 14.58 -5.23
N VAL A 67 -3.64 13.74 -4.20
CA VAL A 67 -4.42 12.51 -4.05
C VAL A 67 -5.91 12.83 -3.96
N ASN A 68 -6.31 13.86 -3.16
CA ASN A 68 -7.69 14.28 -3.04
C ASN A 68 -8.32 14.70 -4.38
N LYS A 69 -7.57 15.39 -5.22
CA LYS A 69 -8.04 15.85 -6.54
C LYS A 69 -8.07 14.73 -7.60
N HIS A 70 -7.28 13.66 -7.40
CA HIS A 70 -7.07 12.60 -8.38
C HIS A 70 -7.53 11.23 -7.87
N GLY A 71 -8.80 11.13 -7.51
CA GLY A 71 -9.46 9.91 -7.06
C GLY A 71 -9.69 9.81 -5.56
N GLY A 72 -9.12 10.73 -4.78
CA GLY A 72 -9.33 10.85 -3.35
C GLY A 72 -8.75 9.70 -2.53
N PHE A 73 -8.77 9.88 -1.23
CA PHE A 73 -8.74 8.77 -0.31
C PHE A 73 -10.16 8.20 -0.35
N THR A 74 -10.35 7.03 -0.95
CA THR A 74 -11.68 6.37 -1.00
C THR A 74 -12.30 6.30 0.41
N GLU A 75 -13.55 5.86 0.55
CA GLU A 75 -14.24 5.69 1.85
C GLU A 75 -13.40 4.87 2.84
N ASP A 76 -12.37 4.19 2.36
CA ASP A 76 -11.36 3.50 3.13
C ASP A 76 -10.42 4.51 3.78
N ASP A 77 -10.08 4.25 5.02
CA ASP A 77 -9.27 5.12 5.88
C ASP A 77 -7.77 5.03 5.51
N TYR A 78 -7.32 5.76 4.49
CA TYR A 78 -5.89 5.89 4.20
C TYR A 78 -5.24 6.89 5.15
N ARG A 79 -4.15 6.47 5.80
CA ARG A 79 -3.36 7.30 6.71
C ARG A 79 -1.95 7.49 6.17
N PHE A 80 -1.35 8.63 6.48
CA PHE A 80 0.06 8.86 6.25
C PHE A 80 0.89 7.70 6.85
N SER A 81 1.77 7.12 6.05
CA SER A 81 2.64 6.02 6.44
C SER A 81 4.10 6.45 6.50
N SER A 82 4.62 7.03 5.42
CA SER A 82 6.02 7.38 5.34
C SER A 82 6.28 8.55 4.39
N MET A 83 7.44 9.19 4.59
CA MET A 83 7.95 10.23 3.69
C MET A 83 9.45 10.06 3.51
N ASN A 84 9.91 10.05 2.26
CA ASN A 84 11.32 10.09 1.92
C ASN A 84 11.66 11.42 1.24
N LEU A 85 12.35 12.30 1.97
CA LEU A 85 12.70 13.63 1.49
C LEU A 85 13.75 13.62 0.38
N GLN A 86 14.63 12.63 0.33
CA GLN A 86 15.67 12.55 -0.70
C GLN A 86 15.09 12.11 -2.05
N LYS A 87 14.04 11.29 -2.01
CA LYS A 87 13.34 10.78 -3.20
C LYS A 87 12.05 11.53 -3.47
N HIS A 88 11.66 12.48 -2.62
CA HIS A 88 10.39 13.23 -2.66
C HIS A 88 9.16 12.32 -2.73
N VAL A 89 9.19 11.20 -2.00
CA VAL A 89 8.10 10.23 -1.96
C VAL A 89 7.28 10.41 -0.69
N VAL A 90 5.95 10.37 -0.85
CA VAL A 90 4.99 10.26 0.26
C VAL A 90 4.13 9.03 0.03
N GLU A 91 3.94 8.26 1.09
CA GLU A 91 3.14 7.04 1.08
C GLU A 91 2.01 7.09 2.10
N TYR A 92 0.86 6.54 1.72
CA TYR A 92 -0.31 6.38 2.56
C TYR A 92 -0.67 4.90 2.60
N GLN A 93 -0.99 4.40 3.80
CA GLN A 93 -1.37 3.02 4.07
C GLN A 93 -2.87 2.93 4.29
N LEU A 94 -3.51 1.90 3.70
CA LEU A 94 -4.91 1.56 3.95
C LEU A 94 -5.08 1.08 5.40
N TYR A 95 -6.15 1.54 6.05
CA TYR A 95 -6.61 1.08 7.35
C TYR A 95 -8.04 0.58 7.27
N LEU A 96 -8.36 -0.44 8.03
CA LEU A 96 -9.71 -0.93 8.21
C LEU A 96 -10.00 -1.07 9.71
N GLN A 97 -11.10 -0.47 10.19
CA GLN A 97 -11.48 -0.50 11.60
C GLN A 97 -10.34 -0.08 12.56
N GLY A 98 -9.48 0.83 12.11
CA GLY A 98 -8.36 1.33 12.91
C GLY A 98 -7.07 0.52 12.81
N PHE A 99 -7.06 -0.61 12.11
CA PHE A 99 -5.89 -1.47 11.90
C PHE A 99 -5.32 -1.32 10.48
N PRO A 100 -3.98 -1.30 10.31
CA PRO A 100 -3.36 -1.25 8.99
C PRO A 100 -3.65 -2.53 8.20
N VAL A 101 -3.85 -2.35 6.89
CA VAL A 101 -4.05 -3.46 5.96
C VAL A 101 -2.81 -3.61 5.10
N PHE A 102 -2.18 -4.77 5.12
CA PHE A 102 -0.96 -5.08 4.37
C PHE A 102 -1.26 -6.04 3.22
N ASN A 103 -0.38 -6.03 2.23
CA ASN A 103 -0.43 -6.95 1.09
C ASN A 103 0.96 -7.07 0.45
N SER A 104 1.33 -8.25 0.00
CA SER A 104 2.63 -8.50 -0.63
C SER A 104 2.85 -7.77 -1.96
N THR A 105 1.78 -7.31 -2.62
CA THR A 105 1.81 -6.65 -3.94
C THR A 105 1.56 -5.16 -3.86
N GLU A 106 1.58 -4.56 -2.66
CA GLU A 106 1.33 -3.13 -2.41
C GLU A 106 -0.05 -2.62 -2.84
N LEU A 107 -1.04 -3.51 -2.87
CA LEU A 107 -2.45 -3.19 -3.16
C LEU A 107 -3.10 -2.29 -2.11
N THR A 108 -2.44 -2.06 -1.00
CA THR A 108 -2.95 -1.33 0.15
C THR A 108 -2.25 0.01 0.36
N ARG A 109 -1.48 0.48 -0.64
CA ARG A 109 -0.72 1.72 -0.55
C ARG A 109 -1.03 2.68 -1.69
N ILE A 110 -1.04 3.96 -1.36
CA ILE A 110 -1.02 5.07 -2.31
C ILE A 110 0.36 5.72 -2.18
N SER A 111 1.03 5.96 -3.30
CA SER A 111 2.36 6.60 -3.33
C SER A 111 2.40 7.72 -4.35
N THR A 112 2.97 8.85 -3.95
CA THR A 112 3.27 9.99 -4.81
C THR A 112 4.76 10.26 -4.80
N THR A 113 5.32 10.61 -5.97
CA THR A 113 6.69 11.11 -6.10
C THR A 113 6.62 12.47 -6.78
N TRP A 114 7.26 13.47 -6.18
CA TRP A 114 7.25 14.85 -6.64
C TRP A 114 8.56 15.22 -7.33
N GLY A 115 8.45 15.91 -8.47
CA GLY A 115 9.55 16.60 -9.11
C GLY A 115 9.49 18.10 -8.84
N GLU A 116 10.25 18.88 -9.62
CA GLU A 116 10.35 20.34 -9.45
C GLU A 116 9.02 21.03 -9.74
N ASP A 117 8.39 20.67 -10.85
CA ASP A 117 7.22 21.38 -11.37
C ASP A 117 5.90 20.65 -11.13
N GLY A 118 5.91 19.52 -10.41
CA GLY A 118 4.68 18.76 -10.15
C GLY A 118 4.87 17.31 -9.78
N ILE A 119 3.81 16.55 -9.99
CA ILE A 119 3.83 15.11 -9.73
C ILE A 119 4.62 14.38 -10.82
N TYR A 120 5.70 13.71 -10.42
CA TYR A 120 6.47 12.86 -11.32
C TYR A 120 5.85 11.47 -11.44
N ARG A 121 5.42 10.89 -10.31
CA ARG A 121 4.79 9.56 -10.30
C ARG A 121 3.65 9.49 -9.29
N TYR A 122 2.56 8.85 -9.70
CA TYR A 122 1.44 8.53 -8.86
C TYR A 122 1.07 7.06 -9.01
N ARG A 123 1.04 6.33 -7.89
CA ARG A 123 0.70 4.93 -7.86
C ARG A 123 -0.37 4.68 -6.83
N ARG A 124 -1.40 3.92 -7.21
CA ARG A 124 -2.47 3.53 -6.29
C ARG A 124 -3.21 2.28 -6.76
N PRO A 125 -3.88 1.57 -5.87
CA PRO A 125 -4.92 0.63 -6.26
C PRO A 125 -6.10 1.39 -6.92
N TYR A 126 -6.78 0.75 -7.88
CA TYR A 126 -7.95 1.31 -8.57
C TYR A 126 -9.20 0.42 -8.45
N TYR A 127 -9.32 -0.31 -7.38
CA TYR A 127 -10.48 -1.13 -7.06
C TYR A 127 -11.23 -0.54 -5.87
N LEU A 128 -12.51 -0.91 -5.76
CA LEU A 128 -13.32 -0.67 -4.58
C LEU A 128 -13.38 -1.97 -3.78
N LEU A 129 -13.05 -1.91 -2.51
CA LEU A 129 -13.26 -3.01 -1.58
C LEU A 129 -14.70 -2.91 -1.04
N TYR A 130 -15.53 -3.87 -1.42
CA TYR A 130 -16.81 -4.07 -0.77
C TYR A 130 -16.64 -5.11 0.32
N PHE A 131 -16.85 -4.70 1.56
CA PHE A 131 -16.85 -5.62 2.69
C PHE A 131 -18.29 -6.05 2.98
N ASP A 132 -18.62 -7.31 2.76
CA ASP A 132 -19.83 -7.92 3.27
C ASP A 132 -19.54 -8.43 4.70
N LEU A 133 -19.60 -7.51 5.66
CA LEU A 133 -19.30 -7.80 7.06
C LEU A 133 -20.42 -8.61 7.75
N GLU A 134 -21.58 -8.80 7.11
CA GLU A 134 -22.71 -9.47 7.76
C GLU A 134 -22.64 -11.00 7.63
N ASN A 135 -22.01 -11.53 6.58
CA ASN A 135 -22.13 -12.95 6.23
C ASN A 135 -20.86 -13.81 6.38
N GLU A 136 -19.66 -13.22 6.49
CA GLU A 136 -18.41 -13.99 6.47
C GLU A 136 -17.36 -13.56 7.51
N VAL A 137 -17.79 -12.98 8.62
CA VAL A 137 -16.85 -12.60 9.69
C VAL A 137 -16.60 -13.77 10.62
N THR A 138 -15.40 -14.32 10.57
CA THR A 138 -14.94 -15.30 11.55
C THR A 138 -13.98 -14.61 12.51
N ALA A 139 -14.33 -14.60 13.80
CA ALA A 139 -13.40 -14.12 14.83
C ALA A 139 -12.16 -15.02 14.86
N LYS A 140 -10.98 -14.40 14.89
CA LYS A 140 -9.71 -15.09 15.01
C LYS A 140 -8.97 -14.58 16.24
N GLU A 141 -8.60 -15.46 17.13
CA GLU A 141 -7.68 -15.15 18.21
C GLU A 141 -6.26 -15.06 17.67
N LEU A 142 -5.55 -14.01 18.06
CA LEU A 142 -4.13 -13.85 17.82
C LEU A 142 -3.39 -14.09 19.13
N ASP A 143 -2.20 -14.64 19.02
CA ASP A 143 -1.30 -14.83 20.14
C ASP A 143 -0.95 -13.48 20.82
N SER A 144 -0.52 -13.51 22.06
CA SER A 144 -0.15 -12.29 22.76
C SER A 144 1.07 -11.60 22.15
N GLY A 145 1.18 -10.28 22.29
CA GLY A 145 2.36 -9.54 21.82
C GLY A 145 3.67 -10.02 22.47
N VAL A 146 3.61 -10.51 23.74
CA VAL A 146 4.76 -11.10 24.43
C VAL A 146 5.24 -12.35 23.71
N ASN A 147 4.32 -13.23 23.32
CA ASN A 147 4.67 -14.43 22.56
C ASN A 147 5.25 -14.10 21.19
N MET A 148 4.77 -13.04 20.54
CA MET A 148 5.33 -12.58 19.26
C MET A 148 6.76 -12.04 19.42
N VAL A 149 7.06 -11.33 20.49
CA VAL A 149 8.44 -10.88 20.79
C VAL A 149 9.34 -12.11 20.99
N HIS A 150 8.93 -13.09 21.79
CA HIS A 150 9.70 -14.33 21.97
C HIS A 150 9.86 -15.13 20.68
N TYR A 151 8.84 -15.12 19.83
CA TYR A 151 8.98 -15.70 18.48
C TYR A 151 10.09 -15.03 17.69
N ILE A 152 10.11 -13.70 17.64
CA ILE A 152 11.10 -12.91 16.90
C ILE A 152 12.52 -13.16 17.46
N GLU A 153 12.69 -13.19 18.78
CA GLU A 153 13.97 -13.45 19.44
C GLU A 153 14.59 -14.81 19.08
N ARG A 154 13.75 -15.80 18.82
CA ARG A 154 14.18 -17.16 18.46
C ARG A 154 14.42 -17.35 16.97
N HIS A 155 13.94 -16.45 16.12
CA HIS A 155 14.09 -16.54 14.67
C HIS A 155 15.17 -15.59 14.19
N THR A 156 16.36 -16.13 13.91
CA THR A 156 17.58 -15.39 13.53
C THR A 156 17.48 -14.60 12.22
N GLU A 157 16.46 -14.87 11.41
CA GLU A 157 16.19 -14.11 10.17
C GLU A 157 15.64 -12.70 10.44
N LEU A 158 15.15 -12.43 11.64
CA LEU A 158 14.62 -11.15 12.06
C LEU A 158 15.63 -10.47 12.99
N ASP A 159 16.30 -9.44 12.48
CA ASP A 159 17.22 -8.62 13.27
C ASP A 159 16.43 -7.61 14.10
N LEU A 160 16.29 -7.85 15.39
CA LEU A 160 15.55 -6.99 16.33
C LEU A 160 16.04 -5.52 16.28
N ALA A 161 17.32 -5.29 16.01
CA ALA A 161 17.86 -3.93 15.92
C ALA A 161 17.34 -3.16 14.68
N LYS A 162 16.73 -3.83 13.72
CA LYS A 162 16.17 -3.24 12.51
C LYS A 162 14.65 -3.16 12.53
N ILE A 163 14.01 -3.67 13.56
CA ILE A 163 12.55 -3.63 13.71
C ILE A 163 12.16 -2.25 14.24
N ASP A 164 11.35 -1.54 13.46
CA ASP A 164 10.81 -0.25 13.85
C ASP A 164 9.54 -0.40 14.69
N ASP A 165 8.69 -1.40 14.36
CA ASP A 165 7.44 -1.63 15.10
C ASP A 165 6.93 -3.07 14.93
N ILE A 166 6.06 -3.51 15.86
CA ILE A 166 5.34 -4.78 15.81
C ILE A 166 3.85 -4.46 16.00
N VAL A 167 3.07 -4.67 14.96
CA VAL A 167 1.68 -4.21 14.91
C VAL A 167 0.71 -5.34 14.58
N ILE A 168 -0.52 -5.24 15.10
CA ILE A 168 -1.64 -6.03 14.60
C ILE A 168 -2.20 -5.33 13.36
N GLY A 169 -2.53 -6.10 12.34
CA GLY A 169 -3.14 -5.61 11.11
C GLY A 169 -3.86 -6.72 10.36
N TYR A 170 -4.29 -6.41 9.15
CA TYR A 170 -4.89 -7.37 8.25
C TYR A 170 -3.95 -7.68 7.09
N ASP A 171 -3.86 -8.95 6.72
CA ASP A 171 -3.26 -9.37 5.44
C ASP A 171 -4.36 -9.44 4.38
N LEU A 172 -4.25 -8.63 3.33
CA LEU A 172 -5.16 -8.64 2.19
C LEU A 172 -4.71 -9.68 1.17
N ILE A 173 -5.37 -10.82 1.18
CA ILE A 173 -5.04 -11.97 0.32
C ILE A 173 -6.00 -11.99 -0.87
N GLN A 174 -5.45 -11.93 -2.07
CA GLN A 174 -6.23 -12.10 -3.29
C GLN A 174 -6.45 -13.60 -3.55
N ASN A 175 -7.70 -13.98 -3.76
CA ASN A 175 -7.99 -15.33 -4.24
C ASN A 175 -7.69 -15.41 -5.75
N PRO A 176 -6.70 -16.22 -6.19
CA PRO A 176 -6.28 -16.27 -7.60
C PRO A 176 -7.39 -16.76 -8.56
N ASN A 177 -8.38 -17.47 -8.04
CA ASN A 177 -9.47 -18.05 -8.84
C ASN A 177 -10.76 -17.22 -8.79
N SER A 178 -10.78 -16.09 -8.12
CA SER A 178 -11.95 -15.23 -7.98
C SER A 178 -11.57 -13.75 -7.92
N ARG A 179 -12.58 -12.87 -7.94
CA ARG A 179 -12.39 -11.43 -7.71
C ARG A 179 -12.49 -11.04 -6.23
N LEU A 180 -12.51 -12.03 -5.36
CA LEU A 180 -12.67 -11.82 -3.93
C LEU A 180 -11.30 -11.62 -3.27
N PHE A 181 -11.28 -10.74 -2.29
CA PHE A 181 -10.19 -10.59 -1.36
C PHE A 181 -10.61 -11.14 0.00
N ARG A 182 -9.64 -11.70 0.72
CA ARG A 182 -9.82 -12.14 2.10
C ARG A 182 -8.90 -11.30 2.99
N LEU A 183 -9.43 -10.83 4.10
CA LEU A 183 -8.69 -10.15 5.14
C LEU A 183 -8.41 -11.13 6.28
N GLU A 184 -7.14 -11.35 6.57
CA GLU A 184 -6.74 -12.20 7.69
C GLU A 184 -6.05 -11.35 8.76
N PRO A 185 -6.60 -11.26 9.99
CA PRO A 185 -5.90 -10.63 11.10
C PRO A 185 -4.59 -11.37 11.38
N SER A 186 -3.52 -10.62 11.61
CA SER A 186 -2.20 -11.16 11.90
C SER A 186 -1.31 -10.13 12.59
N TRP A 187 -0.19 -10.59 13.15
CA TRP A 187 0.91 -9.75 13.58
C TRP A 187 1.85 -9.45 12.42
N PHE A 188 2.38 -8.24 12.39
CA PHE A 188 3.35 -7.79 11.39
C PHE A 188 4.55 -7.12 12.06
N VAL A 189 5.73 -7.41 11.55
CA VAL A 189 6.97 -6.68 11.84
C VAL A 189 7.16 -5.62 10.77
N ILE A 190 7.40 -4.39 11.19
CA ILE A 190 7.70 -3.26 10.32
C ILE A 190 9.19 -2.98 10.36
N THR A 191 9.80 -2.88 9.17
CA THR A 191 11.21 -2.54 8.98
C THR A 191 11.32 -1.53 7.84
N GLY A 192 11.58 -0.28 8.13
CA GLY A 192 11.49 0.81 7.16
C GLY A 192 10.10 0.87 6.53
N ASN A 193 10.04 0.74 5.20
CA ASN A 193 8.78 0.73 4.46
C ASN A 193 8.25 -0.69 4.17
N THR A 194 8.84 -1.72 4.76
CA THR A 194 8.42 -3.11 4.54
C THR A 194 7.68 -3.66 5.74
N SER A 195 6.69 -4.50 5.47
CA SER A 195 5.97 -5.27 6.48
C SER A 195 6.16 -6.75 6.22
N LYS A 196 6.48 -7.50 7.27
CA LYS A 196 6.58 -8.96 7.22
C LYS A 196 5.54 -9.55 8.16
N ARG A 197 4.63 -10.38 7.61
CA ARG A 197 3.65 -11.10 8.40
C ARG A 197 4.35 -12.14 9.28
N LEU A 198 3.94 -12.20 10.55
CA LEU A 198 4.31 -13.27 11.48
C LEU A 198 3.33 -14.44 11.39
N PRO A 199 3.73 -15.66 11.81
CA PRO A 199 2.81 -16.78 11.91
C PRO A 199 1.66 -16.46 12.87
N THR A 200 0.48 -16.97 12.59
CA THR A 200 -0.72 -16.72 13.41
C THR A 200 -0.80 -17.61 14.65
N GLU A 201 -0.09 -18.71 14.64
CA GLU A 201 -0.01 -19.65 15.74
C GLU A 201 1.46 -19.95 16.02
N TRP A 202 1.93 -19.57 17.17
CA TRP A 202 3.21 -20.03 17.66
C TRP A 202 2.97 -21.26 18.54
N VAL A 203 3.24 -22.42 18.01
CA VAL A 203 3.37 -23.66 18.79
C VAL A 203 4.77 -23.64 19.41
N GLY A 204 5.01 -22.68 20.28
CA GLY A 204 6.16 -22.62 21.15
C GLY A 204 5.91 -23.58 22.30
N GLY A 205 6.61 -24.69 22.26
CA GLY A 205 6.41 -25.78 23.17
C GLY A 205 6.31 -25.36 24.63
N ASP A 206 5.38 -25.96 25.30
CA ASP A 206 5.34 -26.14 26.72
C ASP A 206 6.65 -26.79 27.19
N GLU A 207 7.63 -25.98 27.55
CA GLU A 207 8.80 -26.39 28.34
C GLU A 207 9.01 -25.42 29.49
N TYR A 208 7.94 -25.17 30.24
CA TYR A 208 8.06 -24.86 31.66
C TYR A 208 7.09 -25.77 32.41
N GLY A 209 7.49 -27.04 32.48
CA GLY A 209 7.03 -27.91 33.57
C GLY A 209 7.46 -27.24 34.87
N LEU A 210 6.49 -26.78 35.62
CA LEU A 210 6.63 -26.50 37.03
C LEU A 210 6.83 -27.87 37.71
N GLU A 211 8.03 -28.21 38.13
CA GLU A 211 8.27 -29.07 39.27
C GLU A 211 8.32 -28.23 40.57
#